data_26e573160a3948bbe10db15cb46ccfcc
#
_entry.id   26e573160a3948bbe10db15cb46ccfcc
#
_cell.length_a   1.000
_cell.length_b   1.000
_cell.length_c   1.000
_cell.angle_alpha   90.00
_cell.angle_beta   90.00
_cell.angle_gamma   90.00
#
_symmetry.space_group_name_H-M   'P 1'
#
loop_
_entity.id
_entity.type
_entity.pdbx_description
1 polymer ?
#
loop_
_entity_poly.entity_id
_entity_poly.type
_entity_poly.pdbx_seq_one_letter_code
_entity_poly.pdbx_strand_id
1 'polypeptide(L)'
;VSAHPERWLVLTVRTADPELLPLASEVLVARGSWAVQEADGAIVTYVPEPADPESYVDEVRAALSDELPESAAPEVAWRWQPNEDWAAKWREGLAPRAVTERIVVKPTWTEWDARPGQVVVDIDPQMAFGTGEHATTRGCLRLLDDALHPGDRVLDVGSGSAILAITAAMLGARECIAVEYDPDANLNARENLERNGVEQRVEIVEAMADPALLEELGPFDLLLANILSGVIRPLLPAFRRSLGGSPDGRLIVSGILRTESPLVIQDAEAAGFRIVEVDEEEEWWSALLRPTG
;
A
#
# COMPACT_ATOMS: atom_id res chain seq x y z
N VAL A 1 -21.35 11.49 -7.34
CA VAL A 1 -20.59 12.17 -6.27
C VAL A 1 -21.31 11.83 -4.98
N SER A 2 -20.88 10.82 -4.28
CA SER A 2 -21.36 10.47 -2.94
C SER A 2 -20.77 11.50 -1.98
N ALA A 3 -21.61 12.45 -1.52
CA ALA A 3 -21.19 13.36 -0.48
C ALA A 3 -20.85 12.53 0.77
N HIS A 4 -19.65 12.69 1.30
CA HIS A 4 -19.28 12.10 2.58
C HIS A 4 -20.25 12.66 3.64
N PRO A 5 -20.80 11.79 4.54
CA PRO A 5 -21.72 12.26 5.55
C PRO A 5 -21.01 13.23 6.50
N GLU A 6 -21.71 14.28 6.99
CA GLU A 6 -21.14 15.23 7.97
C GLU A 6 -20.83 14.54 9.32
N ARG A 7 -21.54 13.47 9.63
CA ARG A 7 -21.34 12.64 10.84
C ARG A 7 -21.81 11.23 10.61
N TRP A 8 -21.29 10.34 11.41
CA TRP A 8 -21.65 8.91 11.43
C TRP A 8 -22.54 8.59 12.61
N LEU A 9 -23.58 7.80 12.38
CA LEU A 9 -24.28 7.10 13.45
C LEU A 9 -23.48 5.86 13.81
N VAL A 10 -22.91 5.84 15.01
CA VAL A 10 -22.16 4.70 15.52
C VAL A 10 -23.08 3.85 16.39
N LEU A 11 -23.30 2.62 15.98
CA LEU A 11 -24.04 1.63 16.78
C LEU A 11 -23.05 0.73 17.50
N THR A 12 -23.36 0.42 18.77
CA THR A 12 -22.67 -0.61 19.54
C THR A 12 -23.69 -1.64 19.94
N VAL A 13 -23.49 -2.87 19.48
CA VAL A 13 -24.38 -4.02 19.76
C VAL A 13 -23.65 -5.01 20.67
N ARG A 14 -24.28 -5.36 21.78
CA ARG A 14 -23.83 -6.40 22.70
C ARG A 14 -24.88 -7.51 22.75
N THR A 15 -24.41 -8.74 22.92
CA THR A 15 -25.26 -9.90 23.14
C THR A 15 -24.86 -10.58 24.44
N ALA A 16 -25.81 -11.20 25.11
CA ALA A 16 -25.53 -11.99 26.33
C ALA A 16 -24.62 -13.19 26.02
N ASP A 17 -24.67 -13.70 24.79
CA ASP A 17 -23.84 -14.80 24.31
C ASP A 17 -22.90 -14.27 23.19
N PRO A 18 -21.57 -14.17 23.42
CA PRO A 18 -20.62 -13.70 22.41
C PRO A 18 -20.58 -14.56 21.15
N GLU A 19 -20.96 -15.83 21.18
CA GLU A 19 -20.99 -16.68 19.98
C GLU A 19 -22.04 -16.22 18.95
N LEU A 20 -22.99 -15.37 19.36
CA LEU A 20 -24.00 -14.79 18.48
C LEU A 20 -23.58 -13.45 17.82
N LEU A 21 -22.41 -12.91 18.15
CA LEU A 21 -21.90 -11.68 17.52
C LEU A 21 -21.77 -11.79 16.00
N PRO A 22 -21.29 -12.89 15.40
CA PRO A 22 -21.25 -13.02 13.95
C PRO A 22 -22.63 -12.88 13.29
N LEU A 23 -23.67 -13.50 13.87
CA LEU A 23 -25.03 -13.40 13.35
C LEU A 23 -25.59 -11.98 13.48
N ALA A 24 -25.32 -11.32 14.61
CA ALA A 24 -25.67 -9.90 14.78
C ALA A 24 -24.98 -9.01 13.76
N SER A 25 -23.73 -9.32 13.39
CA SER A 25 -22.97 -8.63 12.35
C SER A 25 -23.66 -8.74 10.98
N GLU A 26 -24.13 -9.92 10.60
CA GLU A 26 -24.86 -10.14 9.33
C GLU A 26 -26.14 -9.30 9.28
N VAL A 27 -26.89 -9.23 10.37
CA VAL A 27 -28.09 -8.38 10.47
C VAL A 27 -27.76 -6.90 10.24
N LEU A 28 -26.68 -6.41 10.86
CA LEU A 28 -26.24 -5.02 10.71
C LEU A 28 -25.81 -4.70 9.27
N VAL A 29 -25.05 -5.58 8.63
CA VAL A 29 -24.65 -5.43 7.23
C VAL A 29 -25.87 -5.40 6.31
N ALA A 30 -26.84 -6.27 6.51
CA ALA A 30 -28.09 -6.29 5.74
C ALA A 30 -28.92 -4.99 5.88
N ARG A 31 -28.69 -4.21 6.95
CA ARG A 31 -29.33 -2.92 7.23
C ARG A 31 -28.51 -1.70 6.80
N GLY A 32 -27.44 -1.91 6.01
CA GLY A 32 -26.67 -0.83 5.38
C GLY A 32 -25.47 -0.34 6.20
N SER A 33 -24.98 -1.11 7.14
CA SER A 33 -23.72 -0.82 7.82
C SER A 33 -22.54 -0.93 6.86
N TRP A 34 -21.68 0.09 6.83
CA TRP A 34 -20.53 0.15 5.93
C TRP A 34 -19.31 -0.62 6.45
N ALA A 35 -19.15 -0.62 7.76
CA ALA A 35 -18.05 -1.31 8.41
C ALA A 35 -18.56 -1.92 9.73
N VAL A 36 -18.17 -3.15 9.99
CA VAL A 36 -18.51 -3.85 11.22
C VAL A 36 -17.21 -4.33 11.85
N GLN A 37 -16.98 -3.94 13.09
CA GLN A 37 -15.79 -4.28 13.84
C GLN A 37 -16.20 -4.93 15.16
N GLU A 38 -15.60 -6.07 15.49
CA GLU A 38 -15.70 -6.63 16.82
C GLU A 38 -14.64 -6.01 17.72
N ALA A 39 -15.06 -5.42 18.83
CA ALA A 39 -14.21 -4.79 19.82
C ALA A 39 -14.80 -4.99 21.23
N ASP A 40 -13.98 -5.41 22.19
CA ASP A 40 -14.36 -5.56 23.60
C ASP A 40 -15.65 -6.37 23.84
N GLY A 41 -15.85 -7.45 23.06
CA GLY A 41 -17.04 -8.31 23.16
C GLY A 41 -18.33 -7.61 22.72
N ALA A 42 -18.23 -6.66 21.82
CA ALA A 42 -19.34 -5.96 21.19
C ALA A 42 -19.06 -5.78 19.70
N ILE A 43 -20.11 -5.58 18.93
CA ILE A 43 -20.01 -5.11 17.55
C ILE A 43 -20.14 -3.60 17.54
N VAL A 44 -19.19 -2.94 16.88
CA VAL A 44 -19.25 -1.51 16.58
C VAL A 44 -19.41 -1.36 15.07
N THR A 45 -20.40 -0.58 14.64
CA THR A 45 -20.62 -0.30 13.23
C THR A 45 -20.90 1.17 12.98
N TYR A 46 -20.66 1.58 11.75
CA TYR A 46 -20.80 2.95 11.28
C TYR A 46 -21.83 3.01 10.16
N VAL A 47 -22.79 3.90 10.31
CA VAL A 47 -23.86 4.11 9.34
C VAL A 47 -23.83 5.57 8.91
N PRO A 48 -23.94 5.87 7.61
CA PRO A 48 -24.14 7.25 7.17
C PRO A 48 -25.36 7.85 7.85
N GLU A 49 -25.35 9.16 8.12
CA GLU A 49 -26.43 9.85 8.81
C GLU A 49 -27.80 9.49 8.22
N PRO A 50 -28.64 8.70 8.93
CA PRO A 50 -29.98 8.39 8.46
C PRO A 50 -30.92 9.60 8.60
N ALA A 51 -31.97 9.67 7.78
CA ALA A 51 -32.94 10.76 7.83
C ALA A 51 -33.64 10.88 9.20
N ASP A 52 -33.87 9.76 9.86
CA ASP A 52 -34.41 9.67 11.22
C ASP A 52 -33.58 8.60 12.00
N PRO A 53 -32.66 9.04 12.85
CA PRO A 53 -31.77 8.13 13.57
C PRO A 53 -32.49 7.28 14.63
N GLU A 54 -33.53 7.79 15.27
CA GLU A 54 -34.27 7.04 16.27
C GLU A 54 -35.08 5.93 15.62
N SER A 55 -35.77 6.24 14.52
CA SER A 55 -36.51 5.23 13.73
C SER A 55 -35.56 4.15 13.18
N TYR A 56 -34.40 4.54 12.67
CA TYR A 56 -33.40 3.60 12.18
C TYR A 56 -32.89 2.66 13.28
N VAL A 57 -32.58 3.19 14.46
CA VAL A 57 -32.12 2.38 15.61
C VAL A 57 -33.19 1.43 16.07
N ASP A 58 -34.44 1.84 16.09
CA ASP A 58 -35.58 0.98 16.45
C ASP A 58 -35.80 -0.14 15.42
N GLU A 59 -35.61 0.14 14.13
CA GLU A 59 -35.63 -0.88 13.08
C GLU A 59 -34.49 -1.90 13.25
N VAL A 60 -33.30 -1.44 13.62
CA VAL A 60 -32.16 -2.33 13.91
C VAL A 60 -32.44 -3.20 15.14
N ARG A 61 -33.01 -2.62 16.22
CA ARG A 61 -33.39 -3.37 17.42
C ARG A 61 -34.42 -4.44 17.11
N ALA A 62 -35.44 -4.10 16.33
CA ALA A 62 -36.46 -5.05 15.89
C ALA A 62 -35.86 -6.20 15.09
N ALA A 63 -35.01 -5.88 14.09
CA ALA A 63 -34.35 -6.89 13.27
C ALA A 63 -33.45 -7.83 14.08
N LEU A 64 -32.66 -7.29 15.02
CA LEU A 64 -31.83 -8.12 15.90
C LEU A 64 -32.69 -9.02 16.81
N SER A 65 -33.87 -8.53 17.27
CA SER A 65 -34.76 -9.32 18.08
C SER A 65 -35.50 -10.40 17.28
N ASP A 66 -35.73 -10.19 16.01
CA ASP A 66 -36.40 -11.16 15.13
C ASP A 66 -35.44 -12.26 14.64
N GLU A 67 -34.19 -11.94 14.40
CA GLU A 67 -33.19 -12.86 13.83
C GLU A 67 -32.35 -13.60 14.90
N LEU A 68 -32.21 -13.04 16.09
CA LEU A 68 -31.46 -13.62 17.18
C LEU A 68 -32.39 -14.37 18.15
N PRO A 69 -31.93 -15.47 18.77
CA PRO A 69 -32.73 -16.16 19.81
C PRO A 69 -32.96 -15.25 21.02
N GLU A 70 -34.08 -15.43 21.73
CA GLU A 70 -34.42 -14.62 22.93
C GLU A 70 -33.29 -14.62 23.99
N SER A 71 -32.48 -15.68 24.05
CA SER A 71 -31.32 -15.77 24.93
C SER A 71 -30.19 -14.79 24.60
N ALA A 72 -30.14 -14.26 23.38
CA ALA A 72 -29.14 -13.31 22.97
C ALA A 72 -29.28 -11.93 23.64
N ALA A 73 -30.51 -11.55 24.02
CA ALA A 73 -30.85 -10.28 24.67
C ALA A 73 -30.05 -9.09 24.10
N PRO A 74 -30.18 -8.76 22.78
CA PRO A 74 -29.33 -7.79 22.15
C PRO A 74 -29.54 -6.38 22.75
N GLU A 75 -28.45 -5.75 23.17
CA GLU A 75 -28.45 -4.36 23.63
C GLU A 75 -27.84 -3.49 22.52
N VAL A 76 -28.58 -2.47 22.07
CA VAL A 76 -28.15 -1.52 21.07
C VAL A 76 -28.00 -0.15 21.70
N ALA A 77 -26.77 0.31 21.82
CA ALA A 77 -26.43 1.68 22.14
C ALA A 77 -26.02 2.44 20.85
N TRP A 78 -26.25 3.74 20.82
CA TRP A 78 -25.83 4.54 19.70
C TRP A 78 -25.32 5.92 20.14
N ARG A 79 -24.49 6.52 19.29
CA ARG A 79 -23.97 7.88 19.47
C ARG A 79 -23.68 8.50 18.12
N TRP A 80 -23.66 9.81 18.06
CA TRP A 80 -23.08 10.52 16.93
C TRP A 80 -21.56 10.55 17.06
N GLN A 81 -20.91 10.31 15.94
CA GLN A 81 -19.51 10.60 15.76
C GLN A 81 -19.39 11.59 14.60
N PRO A 82 -18.87 12.80 14.85
CA PRO A 82 -18.55 13.70 13.76
C PRO A 82 -17.74 12.94 12.72
N ASN A 83 -18.00 13.19 11.46
CA ASN A 83 -17.08 12.72 10.42
C ASN A 83 -15.78 13.51 10.65
N GLU A 84 -14.95 13.01 11.53
CA GLU A 84 -13.60 13.52 11.65
C GLU A 84 -12.98 13.30 10.28
N ASP A 85 -12.50 14.39 9.68
CA ASP A 85 -11.72 14.29 8.47
C ASP A 85 -10.41 13.53 8.81
N TRP A 86 -10.54 12.18 8.83
CA TRP A 86 -9.40 11.30 9.07
C TRP A 86 -8.30 11.57 8.06
N ALA A 87 -8.68 12.02 6.85
CA ALA A 87 -7.73 12.44 5.84
C ALA A 87 -6.99 13.71 6.28
N ALA A 88 -7.67 14.69 6.90
CA ALA A 88 -7.00 15.87 7.45
C ALA A 88 -6.08 15.52 8.63
N LYS A 89 -6.56 14.71 9.59
CA LYS A 89 -5.74 14.25 10.73
C LYS A 89 -4.52 13.44 10.28
N TRP A 90 -4.72 12.57 9.30
CA TRP A 90 -3.64 11.78 8.73
C TRP A 90 -2.64 12.68 8.00
N ARG A 91 -3.11 13.69 7.27
CA ARG A 91 -2.27 14.71 6.62
C ARG A 91 -1.42 15.51 7.61
N GLU A 92 -1.95 15.84 8.79
CA GLU A 92 -1.21 16.54 9.84
C GLU A 92 0.02 15.76 10.33
N GLY A 93 -0.01 14.42 10.25
CA GLY A 93 1.10 13.54 10.63
C GLY A 93 2.18 13.39 9.56
N LEU A 94 1.92 13.80 8.31
CA LEU A 94 2.85 13.65 7.20
C LEU A 94 3.69 14.92 7.00
N ALA A 95 5.01 14.76 7.06
CA ALA A 95 5.98 15.84 6.87
C ALA A 95 7.02 15.45 5.80
N PRO A 96 7.67 16.43 5.17
CA PRO A 96 8.79 16.15 4.29
C PRO A 96 9.88 15.35 4.99
N ARG A 97 10.39 14.34 4.33
CA ARG A 97 11.42 13.45 4.86
C ARG A 97 12.59 13.32 3.90
N ALA A 98 13.77 13.70 4.33
CA ALA A 98 15.00 13.31 3.66
C ALA A 98 15.26 11.83 3.94
N VAL A 99 15.09 10.97 2.92
CA VAL A 99 15.32 9.53 3.01
C VAL A 99 16.81 9.25 2.87
N THR A 100 17.48 9.96 1.96
CA THR A 100 18.93 10.00 1.77
C THR A 100 19.40 11.45 1.67
N GLU A 101 20.69 11.66 1.41
CA GLU A 101 21.19 13.01 1.11
C GLU A 101 20.62 13.57 -0.21
N ARG A 102 20.31 12.69 -1.17
CA ARG A 102 19.79 13.05 -2.51
C ARG A 102 18.27 12.93 -2.63
N ILE A 103 17.63 12.03 -1.89
CA ILE A 103 16.20 11.74 -2.04
C ILE A 103 15.41 12.33 -0.90
N VAL A 104 14.47 13.19 -1.23
CA VAL A 104 13.47 13.73 -0.30
C VAL A 104 12.08 13.34 -0.79
N VAL A 105 11.25 12.82 0.09
CA VAL A 105 9.83 12.57 -0.18
C VAL A 105 9.01 13.58 0.60
N LYS A 106 8.05 14.20 -0.03
CA LYS A 106 7.15 15.14 0.63
C LYS A 106 5.70 14.95 0.19
N PRO A 107 4.74 15.20 1.09
CA PRO A 107 3.35 15.33 0.70
C PRO A 107 3.12 16.60 -0.14
N THR A 108 2.12 16.57 -1.02
CA THR A 108 1.79 17.66 -1.96
C THR A 108 1.48 19.00 -1.27
N TRP A 109 0.97 18.99 -0.04
CA TRP A 109 0.59 20.19 0.74
C TRP A 109 1.72 20.76 1.61
N THR A 110 2.94 20.25 1.45
CA THR A 110 4.12 20.75 2.18
C THR A 110 5.14 21.34 1.23
N GLU A 111 5.97 22.24 1.75
CA GLU A 111 7.08 22.83 0.99
C GLU A 111 8.41 22.23 1.45
N TRP A 112 9.38 22.20 0.56
CA TRP A 112 10.75 21.80 0.83
C TRP A 112 11.71 22.69 0.05
N ASP A 113 12.69 23.27 0.74
CA ASP A 113 13.76 24.03 0.11
C ASP A 113 14.88 23.07 -0.33
N ALA A 114 14.84 22.67 -1.60
CA ALA A 114 15.72 21.66 -2.14
C ALA A 114 17.17 22.18 -2.25
N ARG A 115 18.10 21.40 -1.75
CA ARG A 115 19.53 21.66 -1.94
C ARG A 115 19.98 21.24 -3.36
N PRO A 116 21.06 21.81 -3.90
CA PRO A 116 21.62 21.35 -5.16
C PRO A 116 21.90 19.83 -5.16
N GLY A 117 21.40 19.14 -6.17
CA GLY A 117 21.56 17.69 -6.32
C GLY A 117 20.50 16.83 -5.61
N GLN A 118 19.55 17.42 -4.86
CA GLN A 118 18.43 16.71 -4.32
C GLN A 118 17.32 16.49 -5.34
N VAL A 119 16.75 15.30 -5.29
CA VAL A 119 15.51 14.89 -5.96
C VAL A 119 14.39 14.98 -4.92
N VAL A 120 13.41 15.83 -5.16
CA VAL A 120 12.25 15.99 -4.28
C VAL A 120 11.05 15.32 -4.93
N VAL A 121 10.63 14.21 -4.38
CA VAL A 121 9.50 13.41 -4.85
C VAL A 121 8.23 13.91 -4.16
N ASP A 122 7.31 14.46 -4.93
CA ASP A 122 6.04 15.01 -4.46
C ASP A 122 4.95 13.95 -4.58
N ILE A 123 4.45 13.46 -3.47
CA ILE A 123 3.46 12.37 -3.42
C ILE A 123 2.16 12.84 -2.77
N ASP A 124 1.03 12.63 -3.47
CA ASP A 124 -0.27 12.60 -2.84
C ASP A 124 -0.54 11.16 -2.37
N PRO A 125 -0.53 10.91 -1.08
CA PRO A 125 -0.61 9.55 -0.58
C PRO A 125 -1.97 8.89 -0.80
N GLN A 126 -3.07 9.64 -0.94
CA GLN A 126 -4.44 9.12 -1.10
C GLN A 126 -4.67 7.76 -0.40
N MET A 127 -5.27 6.77 -1.11
CA MET A 127 -5.50 5.41 -0.60
C MET A 127 -4.47 4.39 -1.09
N ALA A 128 -3.54 4.81 -1.97
CA ALA A 128 -2.51 3.91 -2.51
C ALA A 128 -1.35 3.70 -1.51
N PHE A 129 -0.78 2.50 -1.51
CA PHE A 129 0.46 2.23 -0.76
C PHE A 129 1.64 2.97 -1.40
N GLY A 130 2.64 3.33 -0.59
CA GLY A 130 3.85 4.00 -1.07
C GLY A 130 3.85 5.52 -0.84
N THR A 131 3.57 5.93 0.40
CA THR A 131 3.60 7.35 0.82
C THR A 131 4.99 7.87 1.19
N GLY A 132 6.00 6.98 1.24
CA GLY A 132 7.33 7.29 1.78
C GLY A 132 7.42 7.15 3.31
N GLU A 133 6.30 7.00 4.03
CA GLU A 133 6.30 6.85 5.49
C GLU A 133 6.61 5.42 5.97
N HIS A 134 6.32 4.43 5.15
CA HIS A 134 6.56 3.05 5.53
C HIS A 134 8.05 2.69 5.43
N ALA A 135 8.57 1.94 6.41
CA ALA A 135 9.97 1.52 6.46
C ALA A 135 10.43 0.79 5.19
N THR A 136 9.56 -0.05 4.60
CA THR A 136 9.86 -0.77 3.36
C THR A 136 10.08 0.15 2.16
N THR A 137 9.30 1.22 2.04
CA THR A 137 9.47 2.21 0.98
C THR A 137 10.78 2.97 1.16
N ARG A 138 11.10 3.36 2.41
CA ARG A 138 12.37 4.03 2.71
C ARG A 138 13.56 3.13 2.44
N GLY A 139 13.49 1.84 2.81
CA GLY A 139 14.52 0.86 2.51
C GLY A 139 14.77 0.72 1.01
N CYS A 140 13.69 0.61 0.20
CA CYS A 140 13.83 0.62 -1.26
C CYS A 140 14.48 1.88 -1.78
N LEU A 141 14.09 3.05 -1.29
CA LEU A 141 14.62 4.33 -1.75
C LEU A 141 16.11 4.50 -1.40
N ARG A 142 16.56 4.02 -0.22
CA ARG A 142 17.98 4.03 0.14
C ARG A 142 18.79 3.13 -0.78
N LEU A 143 18.34 1.90 -0.99
CA LEU A 143 19.00 0.98 -1.91
C LEU A 143 18.95 1.46 -3.37
N LEU A 144 17.87 2.12 -3.77
CA LEU A 144 17.72 2.70 -5.12
C LEU A 144 18.71 3.84 -5.35
N ASP A 145 18.96 4.66 -4.34
CA ASP A 145 19.90 5.80 -4.43
C ASP A 145 21.31 5.38 -4.83
N ASP A 146 21.76 4.23 -4.31
CA ASP A 146 23.08 3.67 -4.58
C ASP A 146 23.10 2.75 -5.83
N ALA A 147 21.98 2.05 -6.08
CA ALA A 147 21.94 1.02 -7.11
C ALA A 147 21.60 1.55 -8.50
N LEU A 148 20.90 2.68 -8.63
CA LEU A 148 20.47 3.20 -9.93
C LEU A 148 21.64 3.84 -10.68
N HIS A 149 21.77 3.51 -11.95
CA HIS A 149 22.67 4.19 -12.86
C HIS A 149 21.89 5.05 -13.87
N PRO A 150 22.35 6.26 -14.20
CA PRO A 150 21.73 7.06 -15.25
C PRO A 150 21.63 6.28 -16.58
N GLY A 151 20.45 6.29 -17.17
CA GLY A 151 20.16 5.56 -18.39
C GLY A 151 19.64 4.12 -18.19
N ASP A 152 19.47 3.66 -16.96
CA ASP A 152 18.84 2.38 -16.67
C ASP A 152 17.41 2.31 -17.20
N ARG A 153 17.00 1.10 -17.59
CA ARG A 153 15.62 0.69 -17.80
C ARG A 153 15.13 -0.02 -16.56
N VAL A 154 14.07 0.50 -15.94
CA VAL A 154 13.61 0.07 -14.61
C VAL A 154 12.23 -0.54 -14.68
N LEU A 155 11.99 -1.61 -13.93
CA LEU A 155 10.65 -2.16 -13.69
C LEU A 155 10.32 -2.03 -12.19
N ASP A 156 9.13 -1.51 -11.90
CA ASP A 156 8.56 -1.41 -10.56
C ASP A 156 7.33 -2.32 -10.46
N VAL A 157 7.42 -3.40 -9.69
CA VAL A 157 6.40 -4.44 -9.56
C VAL A 157 5.57 -4.24 -8.30
N GLY A 158 4.25 -4.08 -8.46
CA GLY A 158 3.36 -3.66 -7.40
C GLY A 158 3.62 -2.20 -7.04
N SER A 159 3.56 -1.33 -8.04
CA SER A 159 4.07 0.04 -7.92
C SER A 159 3.26 0.95 -6.98
N GLY A 160 1.99 0.60 -6.69
CA GLY A 160 1.11 1.41 -5.84
C GLY A 160 1.03 2.86 -6.31
N SER A 161 1.48 3.80 -5.50
CA SER A 161 1.58 5.24 -5.82
C SER A 161 2.61 5.58 -6.91
N ALA A 162 3.36 4.60 -7.40
CA ALA A 162 4.53 4.70 -8.29
C ALA A 162 5.73 5.47 -7.71
N ILE A 163 5.83 5.62 -6.40
CA ILE A 163 6.92 6.40 -5.77
C ILE A 163 8.31 5.91 -6.17
N LEU A 164 8.52 4.59 -6.29
CA LEU A 164 9.83 4.03 -6.65
C LEU A 164 10.15 4.31 -8.13
N ALA A 165 9.19 4.09 -9.04
CA ALA A 165 9.34 4.40 -10.46
C ALA A 165 9.56 5.90 -10.70
N ILE A 166 8.81 6.77 -10.01
CA ILE A 166 8.99 8.24 -10.05
C ILE A 166 10.40 8.60 -9.60
N THR A 167 10.84 8.08 -8.47
CA THR A 167 12.17 8.36 -7.93
C THR A 167 13.25 7.89 -8.89
N ALA A 168 13.13 6.70 -9.46
CA ALA A 168 14.07 6.17 -10.45
C ALA A 168 14.15 7.08 -11.69
N ALA A 169 13.00 7.52 -12.21
CA ALA A 169 12.96 8.44 -13.35
C ALA A 169 13.62 9.80 -13.04
N MET A 170 13.38 10.36 -11.84
CA MET A 170 13.99 11.63 -11.41
C MET A 170 15.50 11.50 -11.17
N LEU A 171 15.98 10.34 -10.73
CA LEU A 171 17.41 10.04 -10.57
C LEU A 171 18.13 9.75 -11.90
N GLY A 172 17.41 9.66 -13.03
CA GLY A 172 18.01 9.56 -14.35
C GLY A 172 17.80 8.23 -15.08
N ALA A 173 16.87 7.37 -14.63
CA ALA A 173 16.42 6.26 -15.44
C ALA A 173 15.88 6.77 -16.79
N ARG A 174 16.21 6.07 -17.91
CA ARG A 174 15.74 6.46 -19.23
C ARG A 174 14.28 6.11 -19.45
N GLU A 175 13.85 5.00 -18.85
CA GLU A 175 12.52 4.43 -18.97
C GLU A 175 12.19 3.64 -17.70
N CYS A 176 11.00 3.83 -17.18
CA CYS A 176 10.46 3.05 -16.08
C CYS A 176 9.12 2.44 -16.48
N ILE A 177 8.90 1.16 -16.16
CA ILE A 177 7.61 0.51 -16.30
C ILE A 177 7.11 0.20 -14.89
N ALA A 178 5.92 0.68 -14.56
CA ALA A 178 5.25 0.48 -13.29
C ALA A 178 4.07 -0.49 -13.50
N VAL A 179 4.14 -1.68 -12.91
CA VAL A 179 3.10 -2.71 -13.03
C VAL A 179 2.27 -2.72 -11.74
N GLU A 180 0.98 -2.45 -11.87
CA GLU A 180 0.02 -2.46 -10.76
C GLU A 180 -1.33 -2.98 -11.25
N TYR A 181 -1.97 -3.85 -10.47
CA TYR A 181 -3.24 -4.45 -10.85
C TYR A 181 -4.46 -3.64 -10.36
N ASP A 182 -4.29 -2.81 -9.33
CA ASP A 182 -5.35 -2.02 -8.74
C ASP A 182 -5.61 -0.74 -9.55
N PRO A 183 -6.81 -0.59 -10.17
CA PRO A 183 -7.13 0.61 -10.95
C PRO A 183 -7.12 1.91 -10.14
N ASP A 184 -7.48 1.88 -8.86
CA ASP A 184 -7.50 3.07 -8.00
C ASP A 184 -6.07 3.51 -7.66
N ALA A 185 -5.17 2.56 -7.39
CA ALA A 185 -3.75 2.85 -7.24
C ALA A 185 -3.14 3.41 -8.54
N ASN A 186 -3.51 2.86 -9.69
CA ASN A 186 -3.08 3.36 -11.00
C ASN A 186 -3.55 4.79 -11.29
N LEU A 187 -4.77 5.15 -10.86
CA LEU A 187 -5.25 6.52 -10.99
C LEU A 187 -4.39 7.49 -10.17
N ASN A 188 -4.13 7.16 -8.91
CA ASN A 188 -3.25 7.94 -8.04
C ASN A 188 -1.82 8.03 -8.58
N ALA A 189 -1.28 6.91 -9.08
CA ALA A 189 0.05 6.89 -9.69
C ALA A 189 0.16 7.87 -10.88
N ARG A 190 -0.82 7.91 -11.78
CA ARG A 190 -0.85 8.86 -12.91
C ARG A 190 -0.77 10.31 -12.45
N GLU A 191 -1.58 10.68 -11.44
CA GLU A 191 -1.54 12.01 -10.86
C GLU A 191 -0.17 12.33 -10.24
N ASN A 192 0.46 11.37 -9.56
CA ASN A 192 1.79 11.55 -8.99
C ASN A 192 2.87 11.67 -10.08
N LEU A 193 2.76 10.94 -11.20
CA LEU A 193 3.65 11.09 -12.36
C LEU A 193 3.60 12.51 -12.93
N GLU A 194 2.40 13.03 -13.16
CA GLU A 194 2.19 14.40 -13.68
C GLU A 194 2.76 15.46 -12.73
N ARG A 195 2.52 15.33 -11.41
CA ARG A 195 3.07 16.26 -10.39
C ARG A 195 4.59 16.32 -10.41
N ASN A 196 5.24 15.19 -10.63
CA ASN A 196 6.70 15.11 -10.68
C ASN A 196 7.28 15.33 -12.08
N GLY A 197 6.45 15.54 -13.11
CA GLY A 197 6.89 15.82 -14.48
C GLY A 197 7.65 14.66 -15.12
N VAL A 198 7.27 13.41 -14.77
CA VAL A 198 7.94 12.18 -15.25
C VAL A 198 7.04 11.28 -16.10
N GLU A 199 5.84 11.72 -16.45
CA GLU A 199 4.83 10.96 -17.21
C GLU A 199 5.32 10.51 -18.59
N GLN A 200 6.34 11.15 -19.14
CA GLN A 200 6.96 10.76 -20.40
C GLN A 200 8.02 9.66 -20.26
N ARG A 201 8.42 9.36 -19.03
CA ARG A 201 9.47 8.37 -18.72
C ARG A 201 8.98 7.18 -17.94
N VAL A 202 7.75 7.24 -17.41
CA VAL A 202 7.14 6.17 -16.63
C VAL A 202 5.86 5.71 -17.31
N GLU A 203 5.82 4.46 -17.73
CA GLU A 203 4.64 3.81 -18.28
C GLU A 203 3.95 3.00 -17.16
N ILE A 204 2.63 3.15 -17.01
CA ILE A 204 1.83 2.32 -16.09
C ILE A 204 1.16 1.20 -16.88
N VAL A 205 1.45 -0.03 -16.48
CA VAL A 205 0.84 -1.25 -17.01
C VAL A 205 -0.14 -1.78 -15.95
N GLU A 206 -1.44 -1.69 -16.25
CA GLU A 206 -2.50 -2.20 -15.39
C GLU A 206 -2.64 -3.71 -15.58
N ALA A 207 -1.94 -4.48 -14.77
CA ALA A 207 -1.93 -5.93 -14.83
C ALA A 207 -1.45 -6.55 -13.51
N MET A 208 -1.82 -7.81 -13.29
CA MET A 208 -1.18 -8.65 -12.28
C MET A 208 0.20 -9.08 -12.79
N ALA A 209 1.23 -8.82 -12.00
CA ALA A 209 2.58 -9.27 -12.35
C ALA A 209 2.67 -10.80 -12.31
N ASP A 210 2.98 -11.39 -13.44
CA ASP A 210 3.24 -12.82 -13.58
C ASP A 210 4.51 -13.08 -14.40
N PRO A 211 5.04 -14.31 -14.43
CA PRO A 211 6.26 -14.62 -15.16
C PRO A 211 6.22 -14.27 -16.66
N ALA A 212 5.08 -14.44 -17.32
CA ALA A 212 4.95 -14.19 -18.75
C ALA A 212 5.02 -12.70 -19.07
N LEU A 213 4.29 -11.87 -18.30
CA LEU A 213 4.32 -10.43 -18.44
C LEU A 213 5.73 -9.86 -18.17
N LEU A 214 6.39 -10.35 -17.12
CA LEU A 214 7.73 -9.88 -16.75
C LEU A 214 8.76 -10.17 -17.86
N GLU A 215 8.65 -11.32 -18.52
CA GLU A 215 9.51 -11.70 -19.64
C GLU A 215 9.18 -10.91 -20.92
N GLU A 216 7.90 -10.66 -21.18
CA GLU A 216 7.44 -9.86 -22.32
C GLU A 216 7.94 -8.42 -22.24
N LEU A 217 7.87 -7.82 -21.06
CA LEU A 217 8.28 -6.45 -20.82
C LEU A 217 9.82 -6.26 -20.80
N GLY A 218 10.57 -7.32 -20.49
CA GLY A 218 12.05 -7.25 -20.37
C GLY A 218 12.81 -7.02 -21.70
N PRO A 219 14.14 -6.88 -21.67
CA PRO A 219 15.00 -6.90 -20.51
C PRO A 219 15.10 -5.56 -19.76
N PHE A 220 15.46 -5.62 -18.49
CA PHE A 220 15.65 -4.48 -17.59
C PHE A 220 17.08 -4.45 -17.01
N ASP A 221 17.51 -3.27 -16.59
CA ASP A 221 18.78 -3.06 -15.88
C ASP A 221 18.57 -3.16 -14.36
N LEU A 222 17.41 -2.69 -13.87
CA LEU A 222 17.03 -2.70 -12.46
C LEU A 222 15.55 -3.09 -12.30
N LEU A 223 15.29 -3.98 -11.35
CA LEU A 223 13.95 -4.37 -10.91
C LEU A 223 13.70 -3.92 -9.48
N LEU A 224 12.50 -3.43 -9.20
CA LEU A 224 12.02 -3.01 -7.89
C LEU A 224 10.78 -3.84 -7.55
N ALA A 225 10.71 -4.37 -6.33
CA ALA A 225 9.56 -5.13 -5.84
C ALA A 225 9.38 -4.89 -4.33
N ASN A 226 8.52 -3.93 -3.99
CA ASN A 226 8.13 -3.65 -2.60
C ASN A 226 6.76 -4.25 -2.32
N ILE A 227 6.68 -5.57 -2.26
CA ILE A 227 5.46 -6.36 -2.12
C ILE A 227 5.67 -7.51 -1.13
N LEU A 228 4.60 -8.25 -0.81
CA LEU A 228 4.68 -9.35 0.14
C LEU A 228 5.67 -10.44 -0.28
N SER A 229 6.41 -11.00 0.68
CA SER A 229 7.38 -12.08 0.46
C SER A 229 6.79 -13.30 -0.28
N GLY A 230 5.52 -13.64 0.01
CA GLY A 230 4.80 -14.73 -0.64
C GLY A 230 4.55 -14.51 -2.13
N VAL A 231 4.57 -13.25 -2.61
CA VAL A 231 4.47 -12.90 -4.03
C VAL A 231 5.85 -12.81 -4.67
N ILE A 232 6.84 -12.25 -3.97
CA ILE A 232 8.23 -12.12 -4.47
C ILE A 232 8.83 -13.49 -4.78
N ARG A 233 8.76 -14.43 -3.84
CA ARG A 233 9.45 -15.71 -3.90
C ARG A 233 9.15 -16.51 -5.19
N PRO A 234 7.89 -16.74 -5.60
CA PRO A 234 7.59 -17.44 -6.86
C PRO A 234 8.00 -16.67 -8.11
N LEU A 235 8.18 -15.32 -8.04
CA LEU A 235 8.59 -14.49 -9.16
C LEU A 235 10.11 -14.41 -9.35
N LEU A 236 10.94 -14.80 -8.37
CA LEU A 236 12.40 -14.69 -8.43
C LEU A 236 13.03 -15.30 -9.71
N PRO A 237 12.61 -16.49 -10.19
CA PRO A 237 13.13 -17.01 -11.45
C PRO A 237 12.77 -16.14 -12.68
N ALA A 238 11.59 -15.51 -12.69
CA ALA A 238 11.19 -14.59 -13.75
C ALA A 238 11.97 -13.28 -13.67
N PHE A 239 12.16 -12.72 -12.48
CA PHE A 239 13.02 -11.56 -12.28
C PHE A 239 14.44 -11.81 -12.83
N ARG A 240 15.00 -13.01 -12.57
CA ARG A 240 16.33 -13.36 -13.10
C ARG A 240 16.38 -13.34 -14.62
N ARG A 241 15.34 -13.85 -15.29
CA ARG A 241 15.25 -13.83 -16.76
C ARG A 241 15.03 -12.43 -17.32
N SER A 242 14.18 -11.62 -16.65
CA SER A 242 13.85 -10.25 -17.08
C SER A 242 15.05 -9.29 -16.97
N LEU A 243 16.12 -9.65 -16.25
CA LEU A 243 17.40 -8.94 -16.27
C LEU A 243 18.26 -9.29 -17.49
N GLY A 244 17.74 -10.05 -18.47
CA GLY A 244 18.36 -10.31 -19.76
C GLY A 244 19.74 -10.99 -19.71
N GLY A 245 20.08 -11.67 -18.62
CA GLY A 245 21.37 -12.31 -18.46
C GLY A 245 22.54 -11.35 -18.13
N SER A 246 22.26 -10.07 -17.97
CA SER A 246 23.27 -9.07 -17.59
C SER A 246 23.89 -9.37 -16.22
N PRO A 247 25.22 -9.48 -16.09
CA PRO A 247 25.86 -9.59 -14.77
C PRO A 247 25.71 -8.32 -13.92
N ASP A 248 25.43 -7.19 -14.56
CA ASP A 248 25.21 -5.89 -13.91
C ASP A 248 23.74 -5.65 -13.56
N GLY A 249 22.86 -6.60 -13.84
CA GLY A 249 21.47 -6.57 -13.46
C GLY A 249 21.28 -6.44 -11.95
N ARG A 250 20.27 -5.71 -11.53
CA ARG A 250 19.99 -5.42 -10.10
C ARG A 250 18.54 -5.67 -9.80
N LEU A 251 18.27 -6.24 -8.62
CA LEU A 251 16.93 -6.43 -8.09
C LEU A 251 16.89 -5.91 -6.66
N ILE A 252 16.00 -4.98 -6.38
CA ILE A 252 15.68 -4.51 -5.03
C ILE A 252 14.36 -5.15 -4.60
N VAL A 253 14.38 -5.85 -3.49
CA VAL A 253 13.19 -6.45 -2.86
C VAL A 253 12.95 -5.86 -1.49
N SER A 254 11.69 -5.65 -1.15
CA SER A 254 11.24 -5.15 0.15
C SER A 254 9.79 -5.57 0.41
N GLY A 255 9.19 -5.13 1.53
CA GLY A 255 7.88 -5.62 1.96
C GLY A 255 7.99 -6.97 2.66
N ILE A 256 9.17 -7.30 3.17
CA ILE A 256 9.53 -8.59 3.75
C ILE A 256 9.79 -8.41 5.24
N LEU A 257 9.14 -9.20 6.08
CA LEU A 257 9.47 -9.23 7.50
C LEU A 257 10.84 -9.86 7.73
N ARG A 258 11.61 -9.36 8.70
CA ARG A 258 12.92 -9.92 9.06
C ARG A 258 12.85 -11.41 9.38
N THR A 259 11.75 -11.88 9.93
CA THR A 259 11.50 -13.30 10.20
C THR A 259 11.31 -14.15 8.94
N GLU A 260 10.94 -13.54 7.82
CA GLU A 260 10.73 -14.20 6.52
C GLU A 260 11.98 -14.14 5.63
N SER A 261 12.91 -13.22 5.91
CA SER A 261 14.11 -12.99 5.08
C SER A 261 14.94 -14.25 4.83
N PRO A 262 15.11 -15.21 5.77
CA PRO A 262 15.89 -16.43 5.51
C PRO A 262 15.32 -17.27 4.36
N LEU A 263 13.97 -17.33 4.23
CA LEU A 263 13.31 -18.06 3.14
C LEU A 263 13.46 -17.34 1.81
N VAL A 264 13.36 -16.00 1.82
CA VAL A 264 13.58 -15.19 0.62
C VAL A 264 15.02 -15.29 0.13
N ILE A 265 16.00 -15.27 1.03
CA ILE A 265 17.42 -15.44 0.69
C ILE A 265 17.64 -16.80 0.04
N GLN A 266 17.14 -17.88 0.66
CA GLN A 266 17.27 -19.25 0.12
C GLN A 266 16.69 -19.36 -1.30
N ASP A 267 15.48 -18.82 -1.54
CA ASP A 267 14.84 -18.87 -2.83
C ASP A 267 15.53 -17.98 -3.87
N ALA A 268 16.08 -16.83 -3.45
CA ALA A 268 16.86 -15.94 -4.29
C ALA A 268 18.18 -16.62 -4.75
N GLU A 269 18.89 -17.28 -3.84
CA GLU A 269 20.09 -18.06 -4.17
C GLU A 269 19.77 -19.20 -5.14
N ALA A 270 18.68 -19.93 -4.91
CA ALA A 270 18.19 -20.97 -5.82
C ALA A 270 17.82 -20.45 -7.21
N ALA A 271 17.32 -19.19 -7.29
CA ALA A 271 17.02 -18.51 -8.54
C ALA A 271 18.23 -17.88 -9.24
N GLY A 272 19.45 -18.03 -8.66
CA GLY A 272 20.69 -17.51 -9.22
C GLY A 272 20.95 -16.04 -8.89
N PHE A 273 20.54 -15.59 -7.73
CA PHE A 273 20.89 -14.30 -7.17
C PHE A 273 21.87 -14.45 -5.98
N ARG A 274 22.57 -13.38 -5.68
CA ARG A 274 23.30 -13.18 -4.41
C ARG A 274 22.89 -11.87 -3.78
N ILE A 275 22.82 -11.82 -2.46
CA ILE A 275 22.60 -10.60 -1.71
C ILE A 275 23.88 -9.73 -1.78
N VAL A 276 23.72 -8.45 -2.06
CA VAL A 276 24.81 -7.48 -2.15
C VAL A 276 24.77 -6.51 -0.99
N GLU A 277 23.58 -6.05 -0.66
CA GLU A 277 23.33 -5.06 0.38
C GLU A 277 22.01 -5.33 1.07
N VAL A 278 21.90 -4.99 2.34
CA VAL A 278 20.70 -5.15 3.15
C VAL A 278 20.42 -3.86 3.89
N ASP A 279 19.15 -3.46 3.90
CA ASP A 279 18.62 -2.38 4.71
C ASP A 279 17.57 -2.93 5.66
N GLU A 280 17.74 -2.69 6.95
CA GLU A 280 16.80 -3.12 7.98
C GLU A 280 16.30 -1.93 8.77
N GLU A 281 14.99 -1.80 8.85
CA GLU A 281 14.33 -0.77 9.63
C GLU A 281 13.13 -1.37 10.35
N GLU A 282 13.08 -1.25 11.69
CA GLU A 282 12.07 -1.87 12.54
C GLU A 282 12.00 -3.39 12.31
N GLU A 283 10.81 -3.96 11.99
CA GLU A 283 10.61 -5.37 11.66
C GLU A 283 10.86 -5.72 10.18
N TRP A 284 11.19 -4.72 9.35
CA TRP A 284 11.28 -4.87 7.91
C TRP A 284 12.70 -5.09 7.41
N TRP A 285 12.80 -5.87 6.36
CA TRP A 285 14.02 -6.21 5.65
C TRP A 285 13.88 -5.89 4.17
N SER A 286 14.85 -5.19 3.64
CA SER A 286 14.99 -4.86 2.22
C SER A 286 16.38 -5.28 1.75
N ALA A 287 16.52 -5.68 0.50
CA ALA A 287 17.81 -6.08 -0.03
C ALA A 287 18.01 -5.73 -1.50
N LEU A 288 19.27 -5.43 -1.83
CA LEU A 288 19.78 -5.37 -3.18
C LEU A 288 20.39 -6.74 -3.55
N LEU A 289 19.92 -7.31 -4.64
CA LEU A 289 20.40 -8.57 -5.19
C LEU A 289 21.04 -8.35 -6.55
N ARG A 290 22.04 -9.19 -6.87
CA ARG A 290 22.63 -9.28 -8.20
C ARG A 290 22.64 -10.72 -8.70
N PRO A 291 22.54 -10.94 -10.01
CA PRO A 291 22.76 -12.25 -10.60
C PRO A 291 24.10 -12.84 -10.18
N THR A 292 24.11 -14.14 -9.87
CA THR A 292 25.34 -14.94 -9.88
C THR A 292 25.68 -15.25 -11.32
N GLY A 293 26.91 -15.09 -11.72
CA GLY A 293 27.38 -15.33 -13.07
C GLY A 293 27.13 -16.76 -13.56
#